data_0eb1d7473527dfa7b0ae2e77ffaf2b6c
#
_entry.id   0eb1d7473527dfa7b0ae2e77ffaf2b6c
#
_cell.length_a   1.000
_cell.length_b   1.000
_cell.length_c   1.000
_cell.angle_alpha   90.00
_cell.angle_beta   90.00
_cell.angle_gamma   90.00
#
_symmetry.space_group_name_H-M   'P 1'
#
loop_
_entity.id
_entity.type
_entity.pdbx_description
1 polymer ?
#
loop_
_entity_poly.entity_id
_entity_poly.type
_entity_poly.pdbx_seq_one_letter_code
_entity_poly.pdbx_strand_id
1 'polypeptide(L)'
;MVREGQVVLIDPAFATVRPSPWRQAVDLANMMIILALRSDPDYIYERTQLFFSPDDIAEAFASTKSVTIPSQSRSSLATFKRAQGTDIVARFRELAPSRDPVSIQRWSLRRVALAFGTVAVVLIFLRLLIQNILGGGFI
;
A
#
# COMPACT_ATOMS: atom_id res chain seq x y z
N MET A 1 -16.59 10.12 -8.61
CA MET A 1 -17.38 11.14 -9.34
C MET A 1 -18.82 11.01 -8.88
N VAL A 2 -19.52 12.11 -8.63
CA VAL A 2 -20.93 12.09 -8.31
C VAL A 2 -21.71 12.53 -9.55
N ARG A 3 -22.64 11.72 -10.02
CA ARG A 3 -23.51 12.01 -11.14
C ARG A 3 -24.95 11.74 -10.70
N GLU A 4 -25.80 12.75 -10.81
CA GLU A 4 -27.24 12.65 -10.44
C GLU A 4 -27.47 12.14 -9.00
N GLY A 5 -26.61 12.56 -8.04
CA GLY A 5 -26.66 12.10 -6.63
C GLY A 5 -26.12 10.70 -6.39
N GLN A 6 -25.69 9.97 -7.41
CA GLN A 6 -25.06 8.66 -7.26
C GLN A 6 -23.55 8.75 -7.36
N VAL A 7 -22.87 7.96 -6.51
CA VAL A 7 -21.41 7.81 -6.57
C VAL A 7 -21.07 6.83 -7.68
N VAL A 8 -20.35 7.31 -8.69
CA VAL A 8 -19.90 6.49 -9.82
C VAL A 8 -18.41 6.25 -9.68
N LEU A 9 -18.00 4.97 -9.66
CA LEU A 9 -16.60 4.58 -9.76
C LEU A 9 -16.13 4.75 -11.20
N ILE A 10 -15.06 5.50 -11.39
CA ILE A 10 -14.41 5.70 -12.67
C ILE A 10 -13.05 5.05 -12.67
N ASP A 11 -12.67 4.47 -13.81
CA ASP A 11 -11.40 3.83 -14.04
C ASP A 11 -11.04 2.71 -13.04
N PRO A 12 -11.79 1.59 -13.03
CA PRO A 12 -11.49 0.44 -12.19
C PRO A 12 -10.31 -0.40 -12.70
N ALA A 13 -9.55 0.07 -13.69
CA ALA A 13 -8.44 -0.69 -14.30
C ALA A 13 -7.40 -1.18 -13.29
N PHE A 14 -7.24 -0.46 -12.18
CA PHE A 14 -6.34 -0.83 -11.09
C PHE A 14 -7.03 -1.52 -9.90
N ALA A 15 -8.33 -1.80 -10.01
CA ALA A 15 -9.05 -2.50 -8.96
C ALA A 15 -8.57 -3.95 -8.88
N THR A 16 -8.29 -4.42 -7.68
CA THR A 16 -7.89 -5.81 -7.42
C THR A 16 -9.03 -6.55 -6.74
N VAL A 17 -9.48 -7.65 -7.34
CA VAL A 17 -10.42 -8.57 -6.70
C VAL A 17 -9.65 -9.31 -5.60
N ARG A 18 -10.11 -9.24 -4.34
CA ARG A 18 -9.45 -9.78 -3.15
C ARG A 18 -8.06 -9.15 -2.89
N PRO A 19 -7.99 -7.85 -2.60
CA PRO A 19 -6.75 -7.22 -2.19
C PRO A 19 -6.24 -7.83 -0.88
N SER A 20 -4.92 -7.77 -0.66
CA SER A 20 -4.34 -8.20 0.63
C SER A 20 -4.85 -7.31 1.77
N PRO A 21 -4.94 -7.81 3.03
CA PRO A 21 -5.34 -7.01 4.18
C PRO A 21 -4.55 -5.70 4.30
N TRP A 22 -3.24 -5.75 4.08
CA TRP A 22 -2.39 -4.55 4.08
C TRP A 22 -2.82 -3.53 3.02
N ARG A 23 -3.19 -3.97 1.80
CA ARG A 23 -3.64 -3.06 0.74
C ARG A 23 -4.98 -2.44 1.09
N GLN A 24 -5.91 -3.22 1.65
CA GLN A 24 -7.19 -2.70 2.13
C GLN A 24 -6.99 -1.62 3.21
N ALA A 25 -6.11 -1.88 4.18
CA ALA A 25 -5.77 -0.93 5.24
C ALA A 25 -5.19 0.38 4.67
N VAL A 26 -4.25 0.29 3.73
CA VAL A 26 -3.65 1.47 3.08
C VAL A 26 -4.67 2.23 2.23
N ASP A 27 -5.54 1.55 1.52
CA ASP A 27 -6.57 2.18 0.69
C ASP A 27 -7.61 2.90 1.56
N LEU A 28 -8.03 2.30 2.68
CA LEU A 28 -8.91 2.94 3.67
C LEU A 28 -8.27 4.22 4.23
N ALA A 29 -7.02 4.15 4.66
CA ALA A 29 -6.31 5.32 5.18
C ALA A 29 -6.19 6.44 4.13
N ASN A 30 -5.84 6.11 2.88
CA ASN A 30 -5.75 7.08 1.81
C ASN A 30 -7.10 7.73 1.50
N MET A 31 -8.18 6.96 1.50
CA MET A 31 -9.54 7.47 1.31
C MET A 31 -9.89 8.47 2.44
N MET A 32 -9.68 8.11 3.70
CA MET A 32 -9.95 8.99 4.84
C MET A 32 -9.12 10.28 4.78
N ILE A 33 -7.85 10.19 4.42
CA ILE A 33 -6.95 11.35 4.25
C ILE A 33 -7.49 12.30 3.17
N ILE A 34 -7.90 11.77 2.01
CA ILE A 34 -8.41 12.60 0.90
C ILE A 34 -9.72 13.28 1.30
N LEU A 35 -10.60 12.61 2.02
CA LEU A 35 -11.84 13.18 2.52
C LEU A 35 -11.57 14.27 3.58
N ALA A 36 -10.63 14.04 4.51
CA ALA A 36 -10.26 14.98 5.55
C ALA A 36 -9.57 16.24 5.00
N LEU A 37 -8.89 16.17 3.86
CA LEU A 37 -8.37 17.36 3.16
C LEU A 37 -9.48 18.31 2.66
N ARG A 38 -10.72 17.85 2.59
CA ARG A 38 -11.90 18.60 2.13
C ARG A 38 -12.91 18.84 3.24
N SER A 39 -12.69 18.26 4.41
CA SER A 39 -13.59 18.32 5.55
C SER A 39 -12.78 18.25 6.85
N ASP A 40 -13.47 18.16 7.98
CA ASP A 40 -12.85 18.01 9.30
C ASP A 40 -12.45 16.55 9.56
N PRO A 41 -11.22 16.27 10.08
CA PRO A 41 -10.77 14.92 10.37
C PRO A 41 -11.64 14.17 11.37
N ASP A 42 -12.13 14.84 12.43
CA ASP A 42 -12.97 14.24 13.46
C ASP A 42 -14.31 13.81 12.87
N TYR A 43 -14.92 14.65 12.04
CA TYR A 43 -16.15 14.32 11.31
C TYR A 43 -15.96 13.12 10.39
N ILE A 44 -14.84 13.05 9.64
CA ILE A 44 -14.54 11.91 8.77
C ILE A 44 -14.34 10.64 9.58
N TYR A 45 -13.69 10.70 10.74
CA TYR A 45 -13.51 9.57 11.63
C TYR A 45 -14.86 9.00 12.09
N GLU A 46 -15.75 9.84 12.63
CA GLU A 46 -17.09 9.45 13.07
C GLU A 46 -17.92 8.84 11.93
N ARG A 47 -17.88 9.44 10.75
CA ARG A 47 -18.60 8.92 9.58
C ARG A 47 -18.05 7.58 9.09
N THR A 48 -16.74 7.38 9.18
CA THR A 48 -16.09 6.12 8.79
C THR A 48 -16.48 4.99 9.72
N GLN A 49 -16.67 5.25 11.01
CA GLN A 49 -17.12 4.25 12.00
C GLN A 49 -18.50 3.65 11.71
N LEU A 50 -19.32 4.27 10.87
CA LEU A 50 -20.58 3.69 10.42
C LEU A 50 -20.40 2.49 9.49
N PHE A 51 -19.22 2.33 8.88
CA PHE A 51 -18.93 1.31 7.86
C PHE A 51 -17.75 0.41 8.24
N PHE A 52 -16.83 0.89 9.08
CA PHE A 52 -15.61 0.20 9.46
C PHE A 52 -15.49 0.20 10.98
N SER A 53 -14.96 -0.88 11.55
CA SER A 53 -14.69 -0.93 12.98
C SER A 53 -13.56 0.02 13.39
N PRO A 54 -13.52 0.47 14.65
CA PRO A 54 -12.38 1.24 15.16
C PRO A 54 -11.04 0.52 14.97
N ASP A 55 -11.05 -0.81 15.02
CA ASP A 55 -9.86 -1.65 14.80
C ASP A 55 -9.39 -1.62 13.34
N ASP A 56 -10.31 -1.62 12.35
CA ASP A 56 -9.96 -1.50 10.94
C ASP A 56 -9.32 -0.14 10.65
N ILE A 57 -9.86 0.92 11.27
CA ILE A 57 -9.31 2.28 11.15
C ILE A 57 -7.92 2.36 11.81
N ALA A 58 -7.76 1.77 13.00
CA ALA A 58 -6.48 1.71 13.69
C ALA A 58 -5.42 0.98 12.85
N GLU A 59 -5.78 -0.16 12.25
CA GLU A 59 -4.93 -0.93 11.35
C GLU A 59 -4.54 -0.12 10.10
N ALA A 60 -5.49 0.61 9.52
CA ALA A 60 -5.25 1.48 8.37
C ALA A 60 -4.17 2.53 8.68
N PHE A 61 -4.27 3.23 9.81
CA PHE A 61 -3.31 4.26 10.18
C PHE A 61 -2.01 3.72 10.78
N ALA A 62 -2.01 2.54 11.40
CA ALA A 62 -0.79 1.84 11.80
C ALA A 62 0.03 1.39 10.59
N SER A 63 -0.63 0.95 9.52
CA SER A 63 0.01 0.50 8.27
C SER A 63 0.45 1.66 7.37
N THR A 64 -0.06 2.88 7.61
CA THR A 64 0.21 4.05 6.79
C THR A 64 1.56 4.68 7.15
N LYS A 65 2.47 4.67 6.18
CA LYS A 65 3.76 5.36 6.21
C LYS A 65 3.79 6.43 5.13
N SER A 66 4.72 7.37 5.22
CA SER A 66 4.86 8.43 4.20
C SER A 66 5.02 7.87 2.77
N VAL A 67 5.64 6.69 2.63
CA VAL A 67 5.84 6.01 1.35
C VAL A 67 4.54 5.44 0.75
N THR A 68 3.55 5.12 1.58
CA THR A 68 2.26 4.58 1.12
C THR A 68 1.24 5.65 0.76
N ILE A 69 1.52 6.91 1.12
CA ILE A 69 0.68 8.06 0.75
C ILE A 69 1.16 8.58 -0.62
N PRO A 70 0.28 8.72 -1.61
CA PRO A 70 0.61 9.28 -2.91
C PRO A 70 1.29 10.66 -2.79
N SER A 71 2.22 10.97 -3.68
CA SER A 71 3.01 12.21 -3.64
C SER A 71 2.14 13.47 -3.66
N GLN A 72 1.08 13.45 -4.46
CA GLN A 72 0.11 14.54 -4.53
C GLN A 72 -0.62 14.75 -3.19
N SER A 73 -1.05 13.67 -2.54
CA SER A 73 -1.70 13.75 -1.23
C SER A 73 -0.73 14.24 -0.15
N ARG A 74 0.55 13.85 -0.21
CA ARG A 74 1.59 14.35 0.71
C ARG A 74 1.79 15.86 0.59
N SER A 75 1.83 16.41 -0.63
CA SER A 75 1.94 17.85 -0.84
C SER A 75 0.72 18.60 -0.31
N SER A 76 -0.48 18.05 -0.53
CA SER A 76 -1.74 18.60 -0.01
C SER A 76 -1.78 18.57 1.52
N LEU A 77 -1.35 17.48 2.16
CA LEU A 77 -1.23 17.35 3.61
C LEU A 77 -0.26 18.38 4.20
N ALA A 78 0.90 18.58 3.56
CA ALA A 78 1.88 19.57 4.00
C ALA A 78 1.34 21.00 3.88
N THR A 79 0.55 21.29 2.85
CA THR A 79 -0.10 22.60 2.67
C THR A 79 -1.21 22.78 3.71
N PHE A 80 -2.05 21.78 3.93
CA PHE A 80 -3.11 21.79 4.94
C PHE A 80 -2.53 22.03 6.35
N LYS A 81 -1.49 21.26 6.72
CA LYS A 81 -0.81 21.43 8.01
C LYS A 81 -0.26 22.84 8.21
N ARG A 82 0.32 23.44 7.17
CA ARG A 82 0.81 24.83 7.24
C ARG A 82 -0.32 25.85 7.38
N ALA A 83 -1.45 25.61 6.73
CA ALA A 83 -2.58 26.54 6.73
C ALA A 83 -3.43 26.44 8.01
N GLN A 84 -3.64 25.23 8.52
CA GLN A 84 -4.56 24.98 9.64
C GLN A 84 -3.88 24.49 10.93
N GLY A 85 -2.55 24.27 10.90
CA GLY A 85 -1.80 23.76 12.06
C GLY A 85 -2.06 22.30 12.42
N THR A 86 -3.02 21.62 11.77
CA THR A 86 -3.45 20.27 12.09
C THR A 86 -2.76 19.25 11.20
N ASP A 87 -2.17 18.23 11.81
CA ASP A 87 -1.65 17.06 11.09
C ASP A 87 -2.75 15.98 11.02
N ILE A 88 -3.38 15.87 9.86
CA ILE A 88 -4.50 14.93 9.63
C ILE A 88 -4.12 13.49 10.00
N VAL A 89 -2.93 13.03 9.62
CA VAL A 89 -2.51 11.64 9.89
C VAL A 89 -2.26 11.43 11.37
N ALA A 90 -1.64 12.39 12.05
CA ALA A 90 -1.46 12.35 13.50
C ALA A 90 -2.81 12.34 14.21
N ARG A 91 -3.75 13.20 13.77
CA ARG A 91 -5.09 13.28 14.34
C ARG A 91 -5.85 11.96 14.25
N PHE A 92 -5.83 11.30 13.11
CA PHE A 92 -6.47 9.98 12.98
C PHE A 92 -5.82 8.91 13.87
N ARG A 93 -4.50 8.97 14.08
CA ARG A 93 -3.81 8.07 15.01
C ARG A 93 -4.16 8.32 16.47
N GLU A 94 -4.48 9.55 16.83
CA GLU A 94 -4.95 9.91 18.18
C GLU A 94 -6.39 9.43 18.42
N LEU A 95 -7.26 9.52 17.40
CA LEU A 95 -8.66 9.12 17.49
C LEU A 95 -8.82 7.58 17.47
N ALA A 96 -7.97 6.89 16.76
CA ALA A 96 -8.02 5.43 16.63
C ALA A 96 -7.30 4.71 17.79
N PRO A 97 -7.74 3.50 18.19
CA PRO A 97 -7.01 2.67 19.13
C PRO A 97 -5.57 2.41 18.66
N SER A 98 -4.63 2.31 19.61
CA SER A 98 -3.26 1.95 19.28
C SER A 98 -3.20 0.49 18.78
N ARG A 99 -2.61 0.28 17.61
CA ARG A 99 -2.47 -1.05 17.00
C ARG A 99 -1.14 -1.19 16.27
N ASP A 100 -0.60 -2.41 16.31
CA ASP A 100 0.57 -2.75 15.53
C ASP A 100 0.26 -2.80 14.02
N PRO A 101 1.19 -2.34 13.17
CA PRO A 101 0.98 -2.38 11.73
C PRO A 101 0.89 -3.81 11.23
N VAL A 102 -0.04 -4.07 10.30
CA VAL A 102 -0.12 -5.35 9.58
C VAL A 102 1.23 -5.69 8.99
N SER A 103 1.69 -6.90 9.22
CA SER A 103 2.96 -7.38 8.68
C SER A 103 2.88 -7.38 7.14
N ILE A 104 3.60 -6.46 6.52
CA ILE A 104 3.85 -6.52 5.08
C ILE A 104 4.55 -7.85 4.83
N GLN A 105 4.09 -8.60 3.84
CA GLN A 105 4.74 -9.83 3.43
C GLN A 105 6.18 -9.49 2.97
N ARG A 106 7.10 -9.45 3.93
CA ARG A 106 8.51 -9.20 3.66
C ARG A 106 9.06 -10.38 2.86
N TRP A 107 9.87 -10.08 1.88
CA TRP A 107 10.69 -11.10 1.23
C TRP A 107 11.50 -11.79 2.31
N SER A 108 11.17 -13.05 2.60
CA SER A 108 11.95 -13.80 3.57
C SER A 108 13.34 -14.04 2.98
N LEU A 109 14.38 -14.02 3.81
CA LEU A 109 15.75 -14.37 3.39
C LEU A 109 15.77 -15.69 2.60
N ARG A 110 14.91 -16.64 2.97
CA ARG A 110 14.73 -17.90 2.25
C ARG A 110 14.24 -17.70 0.80
N ARG A 111 13.30 -16.78 0.54
CA ARG A 111 12.82 -16.49 -0.83
C ARG A 111 13.89 -15.79 -1.66
N VAL A 112 14.64 -14.88 -1.04
CA VAL A 112 15.77 -14.22 -1.68
C VAL A 112 16.85 -15.24 -2.01
N ALA A 113 17.24 -16.10 -1.09
CA ALA A 113 18.21 -17.17 -1.31
C ALA A 113 17.78 -18.15 -2.41
N LEU A 114 16.49 -18.53 -2.44
CA LEU A 114 15.93 -19.38 -3.50
C LEU A 114 16.00 -18.68 -4.87
N ALA A 115 15.68 -17.39 -4.94
CA ALA A 115 15.77 -16.63 -6.19
C ALA A 115 17.20 -16.58 -6.71
N PHE A 116 18.18 -16.27 -5.84
CA PHE A 116 19.60 -16.29 -6.21
C PHE A 116 20.08 -17.69 -6.57
N GLY A 117 19.67 -18.72 -5.84
CA GLY A 117 20.00 -20.10 -6.16
C GLY A 117 19.47 -20.52 -7.53
N THR A 118 18.24 -20.16 -7.86
CA THR A 118 17.66 -20.45 -9.19
C THR A 118 18.45 -19.76 -10.31
N VAL A 119 18.80 -18.48 -10.13
CA VAL A 119 19.61 -17.75 -11.11
C VAL A 119 20.98 -18.41 -11.29
N ALA A 120 21.65 -18.79 -10.20
CA ALA A 120 22.95 -19.45 -10.26
C ALA A 120 22.88 -20.81 -11.00
N VAL A 121 21.85 -21.62 -10.72
CA VAL A 121 21.64 -22.91 -11.42
C VAL A 121 21.40 -22.69 -12.91
N VAL A 122 20.58 -21.71 -13.29
CA VAL A 122 20.34 -21.37 -14.71
C VAL A 122 21.64 -20.95 -15.41
N LEU A 123 22.47 -20.12 -14.76
CA LEU A 123 23.75 -19.68 -15.34
C LEU A 123 24.72 -20.83 -15.50
N ILE A 124 24.80 -21.74 -14.51
CA ILE A 124 25.66 -22.94 -14.60
C ILE A 124 25.17 -23.83 -15.74
N PHE A 125 23.87 -24.05 -15.86
CA PHE A 125 23.30 -24.87 -16.93
C PHE A 125 23.57 -24.27 -18.31
N LEU A 126 23.37 -22.97 -18.47
CA LEU A 126 23.69 -22.25 -19.71
C LEU A 126 25.18 -22.38 -20.08
N ARG A 127 26.07 -22.24 -19.10
CA ARG A 127 27.49 -22.41 -19.31
C ARG A 127 27.85 -23.83 -19.79
N LEU A 128 27.28 -24.85 -19.15
CA LEU A 128 27.49 -26.25 -19.55
C LEU A 128 26.91 -26.54 -20.94
N LEU A 129 25.75 -25.98 -21.27
CA LEU A 129 25.16 -26.10 -22.59
C LEU A 129 26.03 -25.47 -23.67
N ILE A 130 26.55 -24.26 -23.43
CA ILE A 130 27.46 -23.60 -24.36
C ILE A 130 28.73 -24.39 -24.52
N GLN A 131 29.34 -24.93 -23.45
CA GLN A 131 30.52 -25.77 -23.51
C GLN A 131 30.26 -27.05 -24.29
N ASN A 132 29.08 -27.66 -24.13
CA ASN A 132 28.72 -28.87 -24.87
C ASN A 132 28.51 -28.59 -26.35
N ILE A 133 27.88 -27.47 -26.70
CA ILE A 133 27.69 -27.07 -28.13
C ILE A 133 29.01 -26.70 -28.77
N LEU A 134 29.87 -25.94 -28.07
CA LEU A 134 31.14 -25.47 -28.61
C LEU A 134 32.26 -26.52 -28.52
N GLY A 135 32.23 -27.41 -27.51
CA GLY A 135 33.20 -28.47 -27.28
C GLY A 135 32.83 -29.82 -27.87
N GLY A 136 31.55 -30.05 -28.18
CA GLY A 136 31.03 -31.30 -28.76
C GLY A 136 30.93 -31.32 -30.28
N GLY A 137 31.44 -30.32 -30.92
CA GLY A 137 31.58 -30.35 -32.36
C GLY A 137 32.87 -31.03 -32.77
N PHE A 138 32.92 -32.36 -32.70
CA PHE A 138 33.76 -33.19 -33.60
C PHE A 138 34.07 -34.54 -32.94
N ILE A 139 33.20 -35.48 -33.09
CA ILE A 139 33.58 -36.82 -33.56
C ILE A 139 32.56 -37.19 -34.61
#